data_b6f74743d30fb587b9bbeeb81e22eef9
#
_entry.id   b6f74743d30fb587b9bbeeb81e22eef9
#
_cell.length_a   1.000
_cell.length_b   1.000
_cell.length_c   1.000
_cell.angle_alpha   90.00
_cell.angle_beta   90.00
_cell.angle_gamma   90.00
#
_symmetry.space_group_name_H-M   'P 1'
#
loop_
_entity.id
_entity.type
_entity.pdbx_description
1 polymer ?
#
loop_
_entity_poly.entity_id
_entity_poly.type
_entity_poly.pdbx_seq_one_letter_code
_entity_poly.pdbx_strand_id
1 'polypeptide(L)'
;MNDALKIENNDIMNKFQKTENILNDVPNIIEVSQKEAYRAVNTILSQRNWLIGYRIAEEELLGEDRAEYGVEIIKKLSKELTDKYGKGYDRSNLYHCVRFYKAFPEIVDTLC
;
A
#
# COMPACT_ATOMS: atom_id res chain seq x y z
N MET A 1 -2.28 -1.42 -28.95
CA MET A 1 -1.36 -2.46 -28.61
C MET A 1 -0.29 -2.01 -27.63
N ASN A 2 0.39 -0.97 -27.97
CA ASN A 2 1.46 -0.52 -27.13
C ASN A 2 1.01 0.16 -25.86
N ASP A 3 -0.24 0.58 -25.82
CA ASP A 3 -0.76 1.24 -24.64
C ASP A 3 -0.73 0.36 -23.42
N ALA A 4 -0.86 -0.95 -23.66
CA ALA A 4 -0.84 -1.88 -22.55
C ALA A 4 0.52 -1.95 -21.88
N LEU A 5 1.57 -1.55 -22.58
CA LEU A 5 2.92 -1.58 -22.04
C LEU A 5 3.36 -0.27 -21.44
N LYS A 6 2.59 0.78 -21.66
CA LYS A 6 2.94 2.09 -21.13
C LYS A 6 2.13 2.35 -19.89
N ILE A 7 2.63 1.85 -18.80
CA ILE A 7 1.80 1.87 -17.63
C ILE A 7 2.18 2.93 -16.71
N GLU A 8 2.74 3.84 -16.88
CA GLU A 8 3.05 4.82 -15.91
C GLU A 8 4.43 4.67 -15.36
N ASN A 9 4.53 5.02 -14.10
CA ASN A 9 5.80 5.19 -13.44
C ASN A 9 6.55 3.88 -13.21
N ASN A 10 5.84 2.76 -13.31
CA ASN A 10 6.47 1.47 -13.07
C ASN A 10 6.95 0.78 -14.33
N ASP A 11 6.84 1.48 -15.45
CA ASP A 11 7.21 0.91 -16.74
C ASP A 11 8.72 0.74 -16.80
N ILE A 12 9.18 -0.51 -16.91
CA ILE A 12 10.60 -0.79 -16.98
C ILE A 12 11.18 -0.50 -18.34
N MET A 13 10.34 -0.30 -19.34
CA MET A 13 10.79 -0.06 -20.70
C MET A 13 11.71 1.17 -20.79
N ASN A 14 11.48 2.14 -19.92
CA ASN A 14 12.27 3.36 -19.90
C ASN A 14 13.50 3.25 -19.02
N LYS A 15 13.59 2.20 -18.22
CA LYS A 15 14.64 2.08 -17.22
C LYS A 15 15.71 1.07 -17.60
N PHE A 16 15.44 0.28 -18.60
CA PHE A 16 16.42 -0.65 -19.12
C PHE A 16 17.25 0.03 -20.20
N GLN A 17 18.54 -0.16 -20.14
CA GLN A 17 19.44 0.38 -21.15
C GLN A 17 20.14 -0.75 -21.86
N LYS A 18 19.84 -0.89 -23.13
CA LYS A 18 20.42 -1.93 -23.96
C LYS A 18 21.90 -1.67 -24.23
N THR A 19 22.69 -2.71 -24.14
CA THR A 19 24.09 -2.66 -24.57
C THR A 19 24.25 -3.62 -25.74
N GLU A 20 25.49 -3.95 -26.09
CA GLU A 20 25.72 -4.88 -27.17
C GLU A 20 26.02 -6.28 -26.67
N ASN A 21 25.92 -6.47 -25.35
CA ASN A 21 26.25 -7.76 -24.76
C ASN A 21 25.00 -8.34 -24.08
N ILE A 22 24.46 -9.37 -24.71
CA ILE A 22 23.24 -9.99 -24.18
C ILE A 22 23.45 -10.57 -22.79
N LEU A 23 24.67 -10.98 -22.45
CA LEU A 23 24.95 -11.52 -21.13
C LEU A 23 24.90 -10.44 -20.03
N ASN A 24 25.00 -9.18 -20.42
CA ASN A 24 24.76 -8.07 -19.50
C ASN A 24 23.30 -7.64 -19.53
N ASP A 25 22.69 -7.67 -20.70
CA ASP A 25 21.37 -7.10 -20.88
C ASP A 25 20.29 -7.91 -20.16
N VAL A 26 20.32 -9.22 -20.28
CA VAL A 26 19.28 -10.03 -19.68
C VAL A 26 19.29 -9.95 -18.16
N PRO A 27 20.45 -10.07 -17.49
CA PRO A 27 20.46 -9.85 -16.03
C PRO A 27 19.99 -8.45 -15.64
N ASN A 28 20.33 -7.45 -16.43
CA ASN A 28 19.92 -6.09 -16.13
C ASN A 28 18.40 -5.94 -16.25
N ILE A 29 17.81 -6.55 -17.26
CA ILE A 29 16.35 -6.57 -17.40
C ILE A 29 15.71 -7.18 -16.16
N ILE A 30 16.25 -8.28 -15.69
CA ILE A 30 15.72 -8.97 -14.52
C ILE A 30 15.83 -8.08 -13.28
N GLU A 31 16.98 -7.45 -13.09
CA GLU A 31 17.19 -6.61 -11.92
C GLU A 31 16.28 -5.38 -11.92
N VAL A 32 16.13 -4.74 -13.06
CA VAL A 32 15.26 -3.59 -13.17
C VAL A 32 13.82 -4.01 -12.89
N SER A 33 13.42 -5.14 -13.42
CA SER A 33 12.06 -5.65 -13.20
C SER A 33 11.79 -5.92 -11.73
N GLN A 34 12.75 -6.54 -11.04
CA GLN A 34 12.58 -6.86 -9.63
C GLN A 34 12.46 -5.60 -8.80
N LYS A 35 13.27 -4.60 -9.08
CA LYS A 35 13.21 -3.34 -8.35
C LYS A 35 11.87 -2.65 -8.55
N GLU A 36 11.39 -2.61 -9.78
CA GLU A 36 10.14 -1.93 -10.05
C GLU A 36 8.95 -2.68 -9.47
N ALA A 37 9.00 -4.01 -9.50
CA ALA A 37 7.94 -4.81 -8.89
C ALA A 37 7.89 -4.56 -7.38
N TYR A 38 9.04 -4.51 -6.74
CA TYR A 38 9.12 -4.22 -5.31
C TYR A 38 8.53 -2.87 -4.99
N ARG A 39 8.89 -1.87 -5.80
CA ARG A 39 8.41 -0.52 -5.60
C ARG A 39 6.90 -0.43 -5.79
N ALA A 40 6.38 -1.10 -6.81
CA ALA A 40 4.94 -1.11 -7.08
C ALA A 40 4.17 -1.77 -5.92
N VAL A 41 4.67 -2.88 -5.41
CA VAL A 41 4.03 -3.55 -4.29
C VAL A 41 4.02 -2.65 -3.07
N ASN A 42 5.15 -2.01 -2.77
CA ASN A 42 5.23 -1.11 -1.63
C ASN A 42 4.27 0.06 -1.75
N THR A 43 4.12 0.59 -2.95
CA THR A 43 3.18 1.68 -3.19
C THR A 43 1.75 1.24 -2.91
N ILE A 44 1.38 0.07 -3.44
CA ILE A 44 0.04 -0.46 -3.24
C ILE A 44 -0.23 -0.73 -1.76
N LEU A 45 0.73 -1.30 -1.06
CA LEU A 45 0.56 -1.58 0.36
C LEU A 45 0.43 -0.29 1.17
N SER A 46 1.17 0.75 0.80
CA SER A 46 1.05 2.04 1.47
C SER A 46 -0.34 2.63 1.24
N GLN A 47 -0.83 2.57 0.02
CA GLN A 47 -2.17 3.07 -0.28
C GLN A 47 -3.22 2.29 0.49
N ARG A 48 -3.07 0.97 0.55
CA ARG A 48 -3.98 0.12 1.31
C ARG A 48 -4.01 0.53 2.78
N ASN A 49 -2.84 0.71 3.36
CA ASN A 49 -2.75 1.06 4.79
C ASN A 49 -3.35 2.43 5.07
N TRP A 50 -3.13 3.37 4.17
CA TRP A 50 -3.72 4.71 4.32
C TRP A 50 -5.24 4.63 4.28
N LEU A 51 -5.78 3.86 3.33
CA LEU A 51 -7.22 3.72 3.18
C LEU A 51 -7.85 3.02 4.39
N ILE A 52 -7.17 2.01 4.92
CA ILE A 52 -7.63 1.35 6.13
C ILE A 52 -7.69 2.37 7.28
N GLY A 53 -6.63 3.14 7.44
CA GLY A 53 -6.58 4.15 8.49
C GLY A 53 -7.66 5.21 8.33
N TYR A 54 -7.85 5.65 7.10
CA TYR A 54 -8.90 6.61 6.79
C TYR A 54 -10.28 6.07 7.18
N ARG A 55 -10.55 4.84 6.80
CA ARG A 55 -11.87 4.27 7.06
C ARG A 55 -12.12 4.04 8.56
N ILE A 56 -11.09 3.63 9.28
CA ILE A 56 -11.21 3.46 10.72
C ILE A 56 -11.44 4.82 11.39
N ALA A 57 -10.69 5.82 10.98
CA ALA A 57 -10.84 7.16 11.55
C ALA A 57 -12.25 7.72 11.30
N GLU A 58 -12.79 7.45 10.13
CA GLU A 58 -14.15 7.85 9.81
C GLU A 58 -15.16 7.19 10.75
N GLU A 59 -14.96 5.91 11.02
CA GLU A 59 -15.83 5.18 11.95
C GLU A 59 -15.74 5.73 13.36
N GLU A 60 -14.52 6.10 13.80
CA GLU A 60 -14.33 6.69 15.11
C GLU A 60 -15.10 7.99 15.27
N LEU A 61 -15.16 8.79 14.21
CA LEU A 61 -15.92 10.04 14.26
C LEU A 61 -17.41 9.80 14.44
N LEU A 62 -17.94 8.73 13.89
CA LEU A 62 -19.34 8.40 14.04
C LEU A 62 -19.69 8.03 15.48
N GLY A 63 -18.70 7.55 16.23
CA GLY A 63 -18.90 7.22 17.63
C GLY A 63 -18.23 8.19 18.58
N GLU A 64 -18.18 9.45 18.21
CA GLU A 64 -17.36 10.46 18.88
C GLU A 64 -17.60 10.63 20.36
N ASP A 65 -18.82 10.42 20.82
CA ASP A 65 -19.14 10.62 22.23
C ASP A 65 -18.81 9.42 23.11
N ARG A 66 -18.24 8.36 22.52
CA ARG A 66 -17.93 7.16 23.27
C ARG A 66 -16.45 6.87 23.13
N ALA A 67 -15.72 7.17 24.18
CA ALA A 67 -14.26 7.00 24.15
C ALA A 67 -13.83 5.59 23.78
N GLU A 68 -14.66 4.59 24.08
CA GLU A 68 -14.30 3.21 23.84
C GLU A 68 -14.67 2.71 22.45
N TYR A 69 -15.39 3.50 21.69
CA TYR A 69 -15.89 3.05 20.40
C TYR A 69 -14.77 2.69 19.45
N GLY A 70 -13.78 3.57 19.32
CA GLY A 70 -12.66 3.31 18.42
C GLY A 70 -11.86 2.10 18.84
N VAL A 71 -11.68 1.93 20.15
CA VAL A 71 -10.96 0.77 20.66
C VAL A 71 -11.71 -0.52 20.32
N GLU A 72 -13.01 -0.51 20.49
CA GLU A 72 -13.81 -1.69 20.18
C GLU A 72 -13.81 -2.01 18.70
N ILE A 73 -13.88 -1.01 17.86
CA ILE A 73 -13.84 -1.22 16.41
C ILE A 73 -12.53 -1.88 16.01
N ILE A 74 -11.42 -1.37 16.52
CA ILE A 74 -10.11 -1.92 16.16
C ILE A 74 -9.96 -3.33 16.68
N LYS A 75 -10.44 -3.59 17.88
CA LYS A 75 -10.38 -4.93 18.45
C LYS A 75 -11.17 -5.93 17.59
N LYS A 76 -12.37 -5.53 17.19
CA LYS A 76 -13.23 -6.38 16.38
C LYS A 76 -12.63 -6.62 15.01
N LEU A 77 -12.14 -5.56 14.37
CA LEU A 77 -11.49 -5.67 13.06
C LEU A 77 -10.29 -6.59 13.13
N SER A 78 -9.44 -6.39 14.14
CA SER A 78 -8.24 -7.20 14.27
C SER A 78 -8.58 -8.68 14.31
N LYS A 79 -9.60 -9.03 15.06
CA LYS A 79 -10.01 -10.43 15.17
C LYS A 79 -10.52 -10.95 13.83
N GLU A 80 -11.43 -10.23 13.20
CA GLU A 80 -12.04 -10.69 11.97
C GLU A 80 -11.04 -10.76 10.82
N LEU A 81 -10.14 -9.77 10.74
CA LEU A 81 -9.15 -9.76 9.66
C LEU A 81 -8.11 -10.85 9.85
N THR A 82 -7.72 -11.09 11.11
CA THR A 82 -6.77 -12.16 11.39
C THR A 82 -7.38 -13.52 11.05
N ASP A 83 -8.65 -13.72 11.38
CA ASP A 83 -9.33 -14.97 11.07
C ASP A 83 -9.46 -15.18 9.56
N LYS A 84 -9.66 -14.10 8.82
CA LYS A 84 -9.89 -14.20 7.39
C LYS A 84 -8.61 -14.19 6.56
N TYR A 85 -7.64 -13.37 6.93
CA TYR A 85 -6.46 -13.15 6.12
C TYR A 85 -5.15 -13.56 6.78
N GLY A 86 -5.16 -13.89 8.05
CA GLY A 86 -3.96 -14.28 8.74
C GLY A 86 -3.22 -13.11 9.36
N LYS A 87 -1.92 -13.27 9.52
CA LYS A 87 -1.11 -12.27 10.20
C LYS A 87 -1.05 -10.95 9.48
N GLY A 88 -0.74 -9.91 10.22
CA GLY A 88 -0.52 -8.60 9.63
C GLY A 88 -1.60 -7.59 9.97
N TYR A 89 -2.66 -8.02 10.63
CA TYR A 89 -3.79 -7.15 10.92
C TYR A 89 -4.09 -7.08 12.41
N ASP A 90 -3.06 -7.19 13.23
CA ASP A 90 -3.25 -7.08 14.67
C ASP A 90 -3.54 -5.61 15.04
N ARG A 91 -3.90 -5.40 16.29
CA ARG A 91 -4.31 -4.07 16.74
C ARG A 91 -3.20 -3.04 16.53
N SER A 92 -1.97 -3.43 16.79
CA SER A 92 -0.83 -2.53 16.62
C SER A 92 -0.73 -2.05 15.17
N ASN A 93 -0.85 -2.97 14.23
CA ASN A 93 -0.77 -2.61 12.83
C ASN A 93 -1.95 -1.74 12.38
N LEU A 94 -3.14 -2.02 12.89
CA LEU A 94 -4.29 -1.18 12.57
C LEU A 94 -4.13 0.23 13.13
N TYR A 95 -3.58 0.35 14.35
CA TYR A 95 -3.29 1.66 14.90
C TYR A 95 -2.24 2.40 14.07
N HIS A 96 -1.27 1.67 13.54
CA HIS A 96 -0.28 2.29 12.64
C HIS A 96 -0.95 2.86 11.40
N CYS A 97 -1.92 2.15 10.86
CA CYS A 97 -2.65 2.64 9.70
C CYS A 97 -3.39 3.94 10.03
N VAL A 98 -4.03 3.98 11.19
CA VAL A 98 -4.75 5.18 11.61
C VAL A 98 -3.78 6.35 11.78
N ARG A 99 -2.65 6.12 12.42
CA ARG A 99 -1.64 7.16 12.60
C ARG A 99 -1.10 7.65 11.26
N PHE A 100 -0.90 6.72 10.33
CA PHE A 100 -0.43 7.08 9.00
C PHE A 100 -1.43 8.01 8.32
N TYR A 101 -2.70 7.65 8.35
CA TYR A 101 -3.72 8.51 7.77
C TYR A 101 -3.74 9.88 8.46
N LYS A 102 -3.69 9.91 9.79
CA LYS A 102 -3.78 11.17 10.51
C LYS A 102 -2.58 12.07 10.28
N ALA A 103 -1.42 11.49 10.01
CA ALA A 103 -0.23 12.26 9.71
C ALA A 103 -0.26 12.83 8.30
N PHE A 104 -0.95 12.17 7.38
CA PHE A 104 -0.99 12.59 5.98
C PHE A 104 -2.41 12.58 5.43
N PRO A 105 -3.31 13.39 6.00
CA PRO A 105 -4.72 13.31 5.61
C PRO A 105 -5.01 13.76 4.19
N GLU A 106 -4.07 14.47 3.56
CA GLU A 106 -4.29 15.00 2.22
C GLU A 106 -3.68 14.12 1.13
N ILE A 107 -3.11 12.99 1.53
CA ILE A 107 -2.42 12.15 0.56
C ILE A 107 -3.39 11.53 -0.44
N VAL A 108 -4.67 11.53 -0.13
CA VAL A 108 -5.67 10.96 -1.02
C VAL A 108 -5.61 11.56 -2.41
N ASP A 109 -5.32 12.85 -2.50
CA ASP A 109 -5.23 13.50 -3.81
C ASP A 109 -4.05 13.00 -4.59
N THR A 110 -3.02 12.58 -3.92
CA THR A 110 -1.83 12.05 -4.55
C THR A 110 -2.03 10.60 -4.96
N LEU A 111 -2.80 9.86 -4.19
CA LEU A 111 -3.03 8.45 -4.45
C LEU A 111 -4.08 8.20 -5.54
N CYS A 112 -4.94 9.14 -5.73
CA CYS A 112 -5.94 9.07 -6.77
C CYS A 112 -5.49 9.83 -8.00
#